data_55627bd33f4cb6ffc5f5e317be55f95b
#
_entry.id   55627bd33f4cb6ffc5f5e317be55f95b
#
_cell.length_a   1.000
_cell.length_b   1.000
_cell.length_c   1.000
_cell.angle_alpha   90.00
_cell.angle_beta   90.00
_cell.angle_gamma   90.00
#
_symmetry.space_group_name_H-M   'P 1'
#
loop_
_entity.id
_entity.type
_entity.pdbx_description
1 polymer ?
#
loop_
_entity_poly.entity_id
_entity_poly.type
_entity_poly.pdbx_seq_one_letter_code
_entity_poly.pdbx_strand_id
1 'polypeptide(L)'
;MSNNVTEKKWWQSAVVYQIYPKSFQDSNGDGVGDLRGIMERLEYLGKLGIDAIWLSPVCKSPQADNGYDISDYQDIDPMFGSVEDMEALIKEAKKYNIRIIMDLVLNHTSNKHRWFEEAKKSKDNPYHDYYVWRDGEEGVEPNDMKAVFGGSAWEWVPEIKQYYFHQFLPEQPDLNWENPQVRKE
;
A
#
# COMPACT_ATOMS: atom_id res chain seq x y z
N MET A 1 22.26 12.01 41.39
CA MET A 1 21.39 11.09 40.63
C MET A 1 20.72 11.94 39.55
N SER A 2 21.22 11.87 38.32
CA SER A 2 20.63 12.60 37.18
C SER A 2 19.42 11.83 36.72
N ASN A 3 18.23 12.37 36.95
CA ASN A 3 17.00 11.89 36.36
C ASN A 3 17.09 12.11 34.85
N ASN A 4 17.49 11.09 34.10
CA ASN A 4 17.25 11.02 32.67
C ASN A 4 15.74 10.88 32.44
N VAL A 5 15.02 12.01 32.45
CA VAL A 5 13.67 12.07 31.90
C VAL A 5 13.86 11.95 30.41
N THR A 6 13.69 10.74 29.88
CA THR A 6 13.61 10.52 28.44
C THR A 6 12.42 11.33 27.90
N GLU A 7 12.71 12.31 27.07
CA GLU A 7 11.71 13.19 26.47
C GLU A 7 10.69 12.32 25.71
N LYS A 8 9.40 12.44 26.10
CA LYS A 8 8.33 11.61 25.54
C LYS A 8 8.17 11.94 24.05
N LYS A 9 8.30 10.94 23.21
CA LYS A 9 8.13 11.12 21.76
C LYS A 9 6.65 11.37 21.44
N TRP A 10 6.37 12.24 20.45
CA TRP A 10 5.01 12.69 20.13
C TRP A 10 4.01 11.55 19.92
N TRP A 11 4.42 10.45 19.26
CA TRP A 11 3.53 9.31 18.96
C TRP A 11 3.15 8.47 20.17
N GLN A 12 3.84 8.59 21.29
CA GLN A 12 3.54 7.79 22.50
C GLN A 12 2.23 8.18 23.18
N SER A 13 1.65 9.32 22.80
CA SER A 13 0.36 9.79 23.32
C SER A 13 -0.55 10.35 22.24
N ALA A 14 -0.16 10.22 20.97
CA ALA A 14 -0.93 10.73 19.85
C ALA A 14 -2.26 9.95 19.66
N VAL A 15 -3.30 10.70 19.35
CA VAL A 15 -4.56 10.15 18.84
C VAL A 15 -4.46 10.10 17.32
N VAL A 16 -4.45 8.90 16.75
CA VAL A 16 -4.40 8.67 15.31
C VAL A 16 -5.81 8.34 14.81
N TYR A 17 -6.27 9.08 13.82
CA TYR A 17 -7.56 8.87 13.16
C TYR A 17 -7.34 8.25 11.79
N GLN A 18 -7.84 7.04 11.56
CA GLN A 18 -7.76 6.40 10.25
C GLN A 18 -8.81 6.97 9.32
N ILE A 19 -8.40 7.32 8.10
CA ILE A 19 -9.29 7.71 7.01
C ILE A 19 -9.16 6.69 5.87
N TYR A 20 -10.30 6.14 5.48
CA TYR A 20 -10.51 5.47 4.21
C TYR A 20 -10.93 6.55 3.20
N PRO A 21 -10.05 7.06 2.32
CA PRO A 21 -10.36 8.21 1.46
C PRO A 21 -11.64 7.99 0.67
N LYS A 22 -11.77 6.82 0.04
CA LYS A 22 -12.88 6.42 -0.83
C LYS A 22 -14.29 6.64 -0.23
N SER A 23 -14.42 6.51 1.10
CA SER A 23 -15.71 6.59 1.80
C SER A 23 -15.82 7.77 2.77
N PHE A 24 -14.83 8.66 2.85
CA PHE A 24 -14.80 9.70 3.88
C PHE A 24 -15.55 10.98 3.46
N GLN A 25 -15.13 11.61 2.37
CA GLN A 25 -15.76 12.84 1.86
C GLN A 25 -15.47 12.99 0.38
N ASP A 26 -16.52 13.04 -0.41
CA ASP A 26 -16.50 13.34 -1.84
C ASP A 26 -16.55 14.85 -2.04
N SER A 27 -15.57 15.44 -2.71
CA SER A 27 -15.48 16.88 -2.96
C SER A 27 -16.02 17.30 -4.32
N ASN A 28 -16.14 16.36 -5.28
CA ASN A 28 -16.46 16.64 -6.67
C ASN A 28 -17.84 16.10 -7.12
N GLY A 29 -18.49 15.26 -6.28
CA GLY A 29 -19.81 14.71 -6.52
C GLY A 29 -19.84 13.47 -7.41
N ASP A 30 -18.72 12.76 -7.55
CA ASP A 30 -18.62 11.54 -8.35
C ASP A 30 -18.99 10.26 -7.57
N GLY A 31 -19.25 10.36 -6.28
CA GLY A 31 -19.60 9.26 -5.39
C GLY A 31 -18.40 8.60 -4.71
N VAL A 32 -17.18 9.11 -4.93
CA VAL A 32 -15.94 8.62 -4.33
C VAL A 32 -15.31 9.72 -3.49
N GLY A 33 -14.95 9.41 -2.25
CA GLY A 33 -14.20 10.35 -1.40
C GLY A 33 -12.77 10.55 -1.91
N ASP A 34 -12.22 11.73 -1.69
CA ASP A 34 -10.95 12.16 -2.25
C ASP A 34 -10.10 13.01 -1.27
N LEU A 35 -8.86 13.36 -1.67
CA LEU A 35 -7.94 14.13 -0.84
C LEU A 35 -8.45 15.53 -0.55
N ARG A 36 -9.17 16.16 -1.48
CA ARG A 36 -9.78 17.49 -1.29
C ARG A 36 -10.92 17.43 -0.29
N GLY A 37 -11.74 16.38 -0.34
CA GLY A 37 -12.76 16.11 0.66
C GLY A 37 -12.19 15.95 2.06
N ILE A 38 -11.01 15.32 2.20
CA ILE A 38 -10.31 15.26 3.48
C ILE A 38 -9.91 16.67 3.93
N MET A 39 -9.40 17.50 3.03
CA MET A 39 -9.04 18.90 3.36
C MET A 39 -10.23 19.70 3.87
N GLU A 40 -11.42 19.52 3.31
CA GLU A 40 -12.66 20.18 3.75
C GLU A 40 -13.06 19.80 5.19
N ARG A 41 -12.60 18.67 5.70
CA ARG A 41 -12.90 18.16 7.05
C ARG A 41 -11.81 18.41 8.09
N LEU A 42 -10.68 19.04 7.72
CA LEU A 42 -9.57 19.27 8.65
C LEU A 42 -9.96 20.13 9.86
N GLU A 43 -10.83 21.13 9.71
CA GLU A 43 -11.35 21.91 10.84
C GLU A 43 -12.11 21.04 11.83
N TYR A 44 -12.97 20.15 11.34
CA TYR A 44 -13.69 19.18 12.18
C TYR A 44 -12.71 18.26 12.92
N LEU A 45 -11.74 17.70 12.20
CA LEU A 45 -10.74 16.77 12.75
C LEU A 45 -9.86 17.48 13.80
N GLY A 46 -9.48 18.74 13.55
CA GLY A 46 -8.77 19.57 14.52
C GLY A 46 -9.58 19.83 15.79
N LYS A 47 -10.89 20.14 15.67
CA LYS A 47 -11.79 20.28 16.82
C LYS A 47 -12.02 18.98 17.58
N LEU A 48 -11.93 17.82 16.90
CA LEU A 48 -12.01 16.50 17.53
C LEU A 48 -10.78 16.22 18.38
N GLY A 49 -9.67 16.93 18.15
CA GLY A 49 -8.45 16.83 18.96
C GLY A 49 -7.54 15.66 18.56
N ILE A 50 -7.53 15.27 17.29
CA ILE A 50 -6.59 14.26 16.78
C ILE A 50 -5.21 14.85 16.52
N ASP A 51 -4.16 14.05 16.65
CA ASP A 51 -2.77 14.45 16.41
C ASP A 51 -2.27 14.03 15.02
N ALA A 52 -2.86 12.97 14.46
CA ALA A 52 -2.47 12.47 13.14
C ALA A 52 -3.65 11.81 12.41
N ILE A 53 -3.61 11.90 11.09
CA ILE A 53 -4.45 11.13 10.17
C ILE A 53 -3.59 10.00 9.60
N TRP A 54 -4.06 8.77 9.70
CA TRP A 54 -3.56 7.64 8.92
C TRP A 54 -4.44 7.46 7.69
N LEU A 55 -3.86 7.68 6.51
CA LEU A 55 -4.53 7.42 5.24
C LEU A 55 -4.33 5.95 4.84
N SER A 56 -5.43 5.23 4.60
CA SER A 56 -5.37 3.98 3.83
C SER A 56 -4.78 4.26 2.45
N PRO A 57 -4.25 3.24 1.73
CA PRO A 57 -3.48 3.47 0.51
C PRO A 57 -4.19 4.35 -0.51
N VAL A 58 -3.45 5.33 -1.05
CA VAL A 58 -3.92 6.28 -2.07
C VAL A 58 -3.07 6.25 -3.34
N CYS A 59 -2.03 5.42 -3.37
CA CYS A 59 -1.20 5.21 -4.56
C CYS A 59 -2.01 4.52 -5.67
N LYS A 60 -1.54 4.63 -6.92
CA LYS A 60 -2.18 3.96 -8.07
C LYS A 60 -2.37 2.48 -7.83
N SER A 61 -3.59 2.01 -8.03
CA SER A 61 -4.00 0.64 -7.77
C SER A 61 -5.15 0.21 -8.68
N PRO A 62 -5.17 -1.04 -9.17
CA PRO A 62 -6.35 -1.64 -9.80
C PRO A 62 -7.54 -1.82 -8.84
N GLN A 63 -7.36 -1.57 -7.54
CA GLN A 63 -8.39 -1.64 -6.50
C GLN A 63 -8.94 -3.05 -6.25
N ALA A 64 -8.17 -4.10 -6.54
CA ALA A 64 -8.54 -5.48 -6.22
C ALA A 64 -8.67 -5.69 -4.71
N ASP A 65 -7.83 -5.01 -3.92
CA ASP A 65 -7.86 -4.99 -2.47
C ASP A 65 -7.94 -3.55 -1.92
N ASN A 66 -8.90 -2.76 -2.43
CA ASN A 66 -9.18 -1.40 -1.93
C ASN A 66 -7.94 -0.49 -1.82
N GLY A 67 -7.00 -0.60 -2.77
CA GLY A 67 -5.78 0.20 -2.82
C GLY A 67 -4.54 -0.49 -2.25
N TYR A 68 -4.69 -1.62 -1.55
CA TYR A 68 -3.53 -2.37 -1.03
C TYR A 68 -2.77 -3.14 -2.13
N ASP A 69 -3.32 -3.29 -3.32
CA ASP A 69 -2.66 -3.82 -4.53
C ASP A 69 -2.05 -2.68 -5.36
N ILE A 70 -0.92 -2.15 -4.90
CA ILE A 70 -0.29 -0.96 -5.48
C ILE A 70 0.44 -1.29 -6.78
N SER A 71 0.07 -0.59 -7.86
CA SER A 71 0.71 -0.72 -9.18
C SER A 71 1.78 0.34 -9.47
N ASP A 72 1.74 1.48 -8.76
CA ASP A 72 2.75 2.54 -8.82
C ASP A 72 2.82 3.25 -7.47
N TYR A 73 3.97 3.15 -6.79
CA TYR A 73 4.19 3.76 -5.47
C TYR A 73 4.57 5.24 -5.53
N GLN A 74 4.86 5.75 -6.73
CA GLN A 74 5.38 7.11 -6.93
C GLN A 74 4.31 8.12 -7.33
N ASP A 75 3.07 7.66 -7.49
CA ASP A 75 1.97 8.52 -7.93
C ASP A 75 0.68 8.23 -7.14
N ILE A 76 -0.18 9.23 -7.04
CA ILE A 76 -1.50 9.12 -6.43
C ILE A 76 -2.50 8.60 -7.47
N ASP A 77 -3.41 7.73 -7.03
CA ASP A 77 -4.49 7.27 -7.88
C ASP A 77 -5.39 8.45 -8.27
N PRO A 78 -5.63 8.68 -9.59
CA PRO A 78 -6.46 9.79 -10.04
C PRO A 78 -7.86 9.85 -9.43
N MET A 79 -8.39 8.73 -8.93
CA MET A 79 -9.68 8.72 -8.24
C MET A 79 -9.64 9.48 -6.91
N PHE A 80 -8.46 9.62 -6.29
CA PHE A 80 -8.28 10.34 -5.03
C PHE A 80 -7.71 11.75 -5.22
N GLY A 81 -7.15 12.05 -6.38
CA GLY A 81 -6.52 13.34 -6.68
C GLY A 81 -5.15 13.19 -7.33
N SER A 82 -4.24 14.08 -6.98
CA SER A 82 -2.87 14.10 -7.51
C SER A 82 -1.82 14.25 -6.41
N VAL A 83 -0.54 14.19 -6.78
CA VAL A 83 0.57 14.46 -5.86
C VAL A 83 0.46 15.88 -5.29
N GLU A 84 0.06 16.86 -6.10
CA GLU A 84 -0.16 18.24 -5.67
C GLU A 84 -1.30 18.35 -4.65
N ASP A 85 -2.37 17.55 -4.80
CA ASP A 85 -3.45 17.49 -3.81
C ASP A 85 -2.96 16.89 -2.48
N MET A 86 -2.07 15.88 -2.53
CA MET A 86 -1.45 15.32 -1.33
C MET A 86 -0.55 16.35 -0.64
N GLU A 87 0.28 17.09 -1.39
CA GLU A 87 1.10 18.15 -0.85
C GLU A 87 0.25 19.26 -0.21
N ALA A 88 -0.87 19.61 -0.86
CA ALA A 88 -1.82 20.57 -0.33
C ALA A 88 -2.46 20.07 0.98
N LEU A 89 -2.88 18.81 1.04
CA LEU A 89 -3.43 18.19 2.25
C LEU A 89 -2.42 18.25 3.40
N ILE A 90 -1.15 17.87 3.16
CA ILE A 90 -0.09 17.93 4.17
C ILE A 90 0.11 19.35 4.69
N LYS A 91 0.10 20.33 3.79
CA LYS A 91 0.26 21.75 4.13
C LYS A 91 -0.92 22.29 4.95
N GLU A 92 -2.16 21.96 4.55
CA GLU A 92 -3.35 22.37 5.27
C GLU A 92 -3.44 21.69 6.65
N ALA A 93 -3.19 20.39 6.75
CA ALA A 93 -3.22 19.64 8.01
C ALA A 93 -2.29 20.26 9.08
N LYS A 94 -1.13 20.77 8.66
CA LYS A 94 -0.18 21.48 9.57
C LYS A 94 -0.80 22.69 10.27
N LYS A 95 -1.76 23.38 9.67
CA LYS A 95 -2.45 24.55 10.29
C LYS A 95 -3.28 24.12 11.49
N TYR A 96 -3.70 22.89 11.54
CA TYR A 96 -4.47 22.27 12.63
C TYR A 96 -3.60 21.42 13.56
N ASN A 97 -2.26 21.45 13.41
CA ASN A 97 -1.29 20.60 14.10
C ASN A 97 -1.52 19.09 13.86
N ILE A 98 -2.12 18.71 12.76
CA ILE A 98 -2.37 17.32 12.36
C ILE A 98 -1.24 16.84 11.45
N ARG A 99 -0.68 15.66 11.75
CA ARG A 99 0.30 14.96 10.90
C ARG A 99 -0.42 14.02 9.94
N ILE A 100 0.17 13.83 8.77
CA ILE A 100 -0.28 12.79 7.84
C ILE A 100 0.65 11.59 7.93
N ILE A 101 0.07 10.41 8.09
CA ILE A 101 0.74 9.11 8.04
C ILE A 101 0.18 8.39 6.82
N MET A 102 1.04 8.09 5.85
CA MET A 102 0.67 7.28 4.70
C MET A 102 0.89 5.80 5.00
N ASP A 103 -0.04 4.97 4.56
CA ASP A 103 0.14 3.53 4.57
C ASP A 103 1.26 3.13 3.61
N LEU A 104 2.15 2.25 4.03
CA LEU A 104 3.29 1.79 3.26
C LEU A 104 3.22 0.27 3.08
N VAL A 105 2.68 -0.17 1.96
CA VAL A 105 2.48 -1.57 1.63
C VAL A 105 3.75 -2.13 1.01
N LEU A 106 4.59 -2.79 1.80
CA LEU A 106 5.90 -3.31 1.37
C LEU A 106 5.96 -4.84 1.26
N ASN A 107 4.92 -5.57 1.66
CA ASN A 107 4.91 -7.03 1.57
C ASN A 107 4.86 -7.52 0.12
N HIS A 108 4.10 -6.84 -0.72
CA HIS A 108 3.78 -7.24 -2.09
C HIS A 108 3.59 -6.00 -2.97
N THR A 109 3.47 -6.22 -4.26
CA THR A 109 2.94 -5.22 -5.21
C THR A 109 1.64 -5.73 -5.81
N SER A 110 0.94 -4.88 -6.59
CA SER A 110 -0.06 -5.37 -7.52
C SER A 110 0.59 -6.29 -8.58
N ASN A 111 -0.17 -7.27 -9.08
CA ASN A 111 0.20 -8.02 -10.28
C ASN A 111 0.22 -7.15 -11.56
N LYS A 112 -0.23 -5.88 -11.47
CA LYS A 112 -0.13 -4.84 -12.51
C LYS A 112 1.06 -3.90 -12.31
N HIS A 113 1.84 -4.08 -11.25
CA HIS A 113 3.08 -3.34 -11.09
C HIS A 113 4.08 -3.73 -12.19
N ARG A 114 4.81 -2.74 -12.71
CA ARG A 114 5.78 -2.94 -13.79
C ARG A 114 6.76 -4.08 -13.51
N TRP A 115 7.24 -4.19 -12.27
CA TRP A 115 8.19 -5.26 -11.91
C TRP A 115 7.59 -6.64 -12.10
N PHE A 116 6.34 -6.87 -11.70
CA PHE A 116 5.69 -8.17 -11.85
C PHE A 116 5.35 -8.46 -13.31
N GLU A 117 4.86 -7.45 -14.06
CA GLU A 117 4.58 -7.58 -15.48
C GLU A 117 5.85 -7.99 -16.27
N GLU A 118 7.02 -7.54 -15.86
CA GLU A 118 8.29 -7.97 -16.43
C GLU A 118 8.74 -9.34 -15.89
N ALA A 119 8.64 -9.57 -14.58
CA ALA A 119 9.09 -10.80 -13.91
C ALA A 119 8.45 -12.06 -14.49
N LYS A 120 7.17 -12.01 -14.84
CA LYS A 120 6.43 -13.15 -15.39
C LYS A 120 6.72 -13.50 -16.84
N LYS A 121 7.51 -12.68 -17.56
CA LYS A 121 7.83 -12.91 -18.98
C LYS A 121 8.92 -13.96 -19.19
N SER A 122 9.89 -14.02 -18.30
CA SER A 122 11.03 -14.94 -18.40
C SER A 122 11.74 -15.09 -17.05
N LYS A 123 12.29 -16.29 -16.80
CA LYS A 123 13.13 -16.58 -15.64
C LYS A 123 14.44 -15.76 -15.65
N ASP A 124 14.90 -15.33 -16.83
CA ASP A 124 16.10 -14.53 -17.01
C ASP A 124 15.84 -13.02 -16.94
N ASN A 125 14.59 -12.61 -16.70
CA ASN A 125 14.26 -11.18 -16.59
C ASN A 125 14.87 -10.58 -15.31
N PRO A 126 15.48 -9.38 -15.37
CA PRO A 126 16.09 -8.73 -14.19
C PRO A 126 15.15 -8.56 -12.98
N TYR A 127 13.83 -8.47 -13.22
CA TYR A 127 12.83 -8.35 -12.17
C TYR A 127 12.31 -9.71 -11.68
N HIS A 128 12.74 -10.83 -12.28
CA HIS A 128 12.20 -12.14 -11.91
C HIS A 128 12.37 -12.40 -10.42
N ASP A 129 13.60 -12.30 -9.91
CA ASP A 129 13.93 -12.54 -8.50
C ASP A 129 13.44 -11.45 -7.52
N TYR A 130 12.68 -10.47 -8.02
CA TYR A 130 12.00 -9.50 -7.14
C TYR A 130 10.80 -10.13 -6.42
N TYR A 131 10.32 -11.27 -6.90
CA TYR A 131 9.20 -12.02 -6.35
C TYR A 131 9.60 -13.44 -5.95
N VAL A 132 8.74 -14.12 -5.21
CA VAL A 132 8.99 -15.48 -4.72
C VAL A 132 8.39 -16.48 -5.69
N TRP A 133 9.26 -17.26 -6.35
CA TRP A 133 8.87 -18.26 -7.35
C TRP A 133 9.24 -19.67 -6.94
N ARG A 134 8.51 -20.67 -7.47
CA ARG A 134 8.85 -22.09 -7.40
C ARG A 134 8.56 -22.78 -8.72
N ASP A 135 9.50 -23.57 -9.21
CA ASP A 135 9.27 -24.47 -10.35
C ASP A 135 8.18 -25.48 -10.02
N GLY A 136 7.40 -25.88 -11.01
CA GLY A 136 6.33 -26.84 -10.82
C GLY A 136 5.69 -27.31 -12.13
N GLU A 137 4.60 -28.03 -12.00
CA GLU A 137 3.72 -28.45 -13.08
C GLU A 137 2.33 -27.88 -12.81
N GLU A 138 1.60 -27.57 -13.87
CA GLU A 138 0.23 -27.05 -13.75
C GLU A 138 -0.67 -27.97 -12.93
N GLY A 139 -1.34 -27.41 -11.94
CA GLY A 139 -2.22 -28.17 -11.04
C GLY A 139 -1.51 -28.89 -9.90
N VAL A 140 -0.16 -28.76 -9.80
CA VAL A 140 0.64 -29.33 -8.71
C VAL A 140 1.32 -28.20 -7.96
N GLU A 141 0.66 -27.73 -6.89
CA GLU A 141 1.17 -26.64 -6.06
C GLU A 141 2.46 -27.04 -5.32
N PRO A 142 3.38 -26.08 -5.08
CA PRO A 142 4.67 -26.39 -4.38
C PRO A 142 4.49 -26.96 -2.95
N ASN A 143 3.40 -26.59 -2.29
CA ASN A 143 3.00 -27.08 -0.97
C ASN A 143 1.52 -26.68 -0.69
N ASP A 144 1.02 -27.03 0.49
CA ASP A 144 -0.36 -26.80 0.93
C ASP A 144 -0.59 -25.46 1.65
N MET A 145 0.32 -24.49 1.52
CA MET A 145 0.18 -23.16 2.12
C MET A 145 -1.08 -22.47 1.63
N LYS A 146 -1.78 -21.82 2.58
CA LYS A 146 -3.02 -21.08 2.30
C LYS A 146 -2.76 -19.60 2.41
N ALA A 147 -3.41 -18.86 1.48
CA ALA A 147 -3.46 -17.41 1.55
C ALA A 147 -4.33 -16.94 2.73
N VAL A 148 -4.13 -15.70 3.19
CA VAL A 148 -4.87 -15.10 4.33
C VAL A 148 -6.38 -15.11 4.09
N PHE A 149 -6.82 -14.86 2.86
CA PHE A 149 -8.24 -14.85 2.48
C PHE A 149 -8.77 -16.24 2.06
N GLY A 150 -7.97 -17.28 2.23
CA GLY A 150 -8.28 -18.66 1.84
C GLY A 150 -7.79 -19.00 0.43
N GLY A 151 -7.94 -20.27 0.06
CA GLY A 151 -7.37 -20.79 -1.19
C GLY A 151 -5.88 -21.09 -1.09
N SER A 152 -5.26 -21.41 -2.23
CA SER A 152 -3.82 -21.59 -2.33
C SER A 152 -3.07 -20.27 -2.13
N ALA A 153 -1.84 -20.34 -1.60
CA ALA A 153 -0.92 -19.21 -1.60
C ALA A 153 -0.02 -19.17 -2.86
N TRP A 154 -0.33 -20.00 -3.85
CA TRP A 154 0.47 -20.19 -5.05
C TRP A 154 -0.39 -20.06 -6.30
N GLU A 155 0.07 -19.27 -7.27
CA GLU A 155 -0.58 -19.10 -8.57
C GLU A 155 0.36 -19.52 -9.71
N TRP A 156 -0.18 -20.30 -10.65
CA TRP A 156 0.55 -20.82 -11.81
C TRP A 156 0.73 -19.79 -12.91
N VAL A 157 1.95 -19.68 -13.44
CA VAL A 157 2.28 -18.85 -14.60
C VAL A 157 2.79 -19.77 -15.72
N PRO A 158 1.93 -20.10 -16.72
CA PRO A 158 2.25 -21.09 -17.75
C PRO A 158 3.43 -20.69 -18.63
N GLU A 159 3.64 -19.40 -18.88
CA GLU A 159 4.69 -18.85 -19.73
C GLU A 159 6.10 -19.24 -19.25
N ILE A 160 6.30 -19.29 -17.95
CA ILE A 160 7.59 -19.60 -17.32
C ILE A 160 7.59 -20.92 -16.56
N LYS A 161 6.46 -21.62 -16.52
CA LYS A 161 6.25 -22.88 -15.81
C LYS A 161 6.69 -22.80 -14.34
N GLN A 162 6.19 -21.79 -13.65
CA GLN A 162 6.43 -21.56 -12.23
C GLN A 162 5.16 -21.10 -11.53
N TYR A 163 5.15 -21.30 -10.21
CA TYR A 163 4.20 -20.67 -9.31
C TYR A 163 4.86 -19.44 -8.67
N TYR A 164 4.08 -18.34 -8.55
CA TYR A 164 4.47 -17.26 -7.64
C TYR A 164 3.71 -17.37 -6.33
N PHE A 165 4.34 -16.88 -5.28
CA PHE A 165 3.78 -16.84 -3.93
C PHE A 165 2.99 -15.55 -3.73
N HIS A 166 1.82 -15.67 -3.07
CA HIS A 166 1.04 -14.54 -2.58
C HIS A 166 0.46 -14.87 -1.21
N GLN A 167 0.74 -14.03 -0.22
CA GLN A 167 0.18 -14.22 1.10
C GLN A 167 -1.27 -13.74 1.20
N PHE A 168 -1.64 -12.75 0.40
CA PHE A 168 -2.98 -12.16 0.35
C PHE A 168 -3.74 -12.62 -0.89
N LEU A 169 -4.18 -11.70 -1.77
CA LEU A 169 -4.87 -12.07 -3.00
C LEU A 169 -3.89 -12.53 -4.10
N PRO A 170 -4.35 -13.31 -5.09
CA PRO A 170 -3.55 -13.60 -6.29
C PRO A 170 -3.08 -12.34 -7.01
N GLU A 171 -3.81 -11.23 -6.91
CA GLU A 171 -3.43 -9.94 -7.45
C GLU A 171 -2.28 -9.26 -6.69
N GLN A 172 -1.79 -9.86 -5.58
CA GLN A 172 -0.79 -9.28 -4.68
C GLN A 172 0.44 -10.19 -4.53
N PRO A 173 1.26 -10.38 -5.59
CA PRO A 173 2.47 -11.21 -5.52
C PRO A 173 3.46 -10.66 -4.48
N ASP A 174 3.93 -11.54 -3.59
CA ASP A 174 4.85 -11.21 -2.51
C ASP A 174 6.25 -10.87 -3.03
N LEU A 175 6.81 -9.78 -2.52
CA LEU A 175 8.17 -9.36 -2.81
C LEU A 175 9.20 -10.27 -2.13
N ASN A 176 10.28 -10.56 -2.84
CA ASN A 176 11.42 -11.31 -2.31
C ASN A 176 12.38 -10.40 -1.52
N TRP A 177 12.13 -10.21 -0.24
CA TRP A 177 12.95 -9.39 0.64
C TRP A 177 14.36 -9.93 0.90
N GLU A 178 14.66 -11.16 0.51
CA GLU A 178 16.04 -11.69 0.53
C GLU A 178 16.87 -11.07 -0.60
N ASN A 179 16.23 -10.64 -1.68
CA ASN A 179 16.91 -9.97 -2.79
C ASN A 179 17.39 -8.56 -2.37
N PRO A 180 18.73 -8.28 -2.44
CA PRO A 180 19.25 -6.98 -2.06
C PRO A 180 18.83 -5.84 -3.00
N GLN A 181 18.40 -6.13 -4.23
CA GLN A 181 17.90 -5.09 -5.14
C GLN A 181 16.52 -4.60 -4.70
N VAL A 182 15.62 -5.51 -4.30
CA VAL A 182 14.30 -5.15 -3.73
C VAL A 182 14.46 -4.23 -2.52
N ARG A 183 15.48 -4.48 -1.68
CA ARG A 183 15.74 -3.64 -0.49
C ARG A 183 16.33 -2.26 -0.80
N LYS A 184 16.73 -2.00 -2.05
CA LYS A 184 17.29 -0.71 -2.48
C LYS A 184 16.26 0.19 -3.14
N GLU A 185 15.22 -0.40 -3.72
CA GLU A 185 14.11 0.34 -4.33
C GLU A 185 13.25 0.98 -3.23
#